data_5cf6624341079525caf6b9b5935b9eec
#
_entry.id   5cf6624341079525caf6b9b5935b9eec
#
_cell.length_a   1.000
_cell.length_b   1.000
_cell.length_c   1.000
_cell.angle_alpha   90.00
_cell.angle_beta   90.00
_cell.angle_gamma   90.00
#
_symmetry.space_group_name_H-M   'P 1'
#
loop_
_entity.id
_entity.type
_entity.pdbx_description
1 polymer ?
#
loop_
_entity_poly.entity_id
_entity_poly.type
_entity_poly.pdbx_seq_one_letter_code
_entity_poly.pdbx_strand_id
1 'polypeptide(L)'
;MLPEPTERLRFRRMRMADLDDVTALLVAFDPMRGQRPPSTRDDGVRWIEWQERNHADHGFGLWVAESHDGTFVGDCGLTVQDVEGTPHVEIGYHLLPAMRGHGYATEAALSVCDWAAAHGVDHLVALVRPDNAPSQRVARRLGMEVERTAHVHGGDALVFGMRLVRP
;
A
#
# COMPACT_ATOMS: atom_id res chain seq x y z
N MET A 1 -4.60 1.72 -15.99
CA MET A 1 -5.96 2.14 -15.54
C MET A 1 -5.89 2.47 -14.07
N LEU A 2 -6.74 3.34 -13.53
CA LEU A 2 -6.76 3.71 -12.09
C LEU A 2 -7.85 2.89 -11.39
N PRO A 3 -7.75 2.68 -10.05
CA PRO A 3 -8.89 2.23 -9.27
C PRO A 3 -10.05 3.23 -9.37
N GLU A 4 -11.29 2.72 -9.24
CA GLU A 4 -12.47 3.57 -9.26
C GLU A 4 -12.48 4.51 -8.05
N PRO A 5 -12.92 5.76 -8.22
CA PRO A 5 -13.11 6.67 -7.09
C PRO A 5 -14.11 6.09 -6.09
N THR A 6 -13.90 6.41 -4.81
CA THR A 6 -14.80 6.03 -3.73
C THR A 6 -15.68 7.22 -3.32
N GLU A 7 -16.48 7.06 -2.27
CA GLU A 7 -17.30 8.15 -1.70
C GLU A 7 -16.46 9.38 -1.32
N ARG A 8 -15.23 9.15 -0.80
CA ARG A 8 -14.40 10.24 -0.25
C ARG A 8 -13.06 10.40 -0.93
N LEU A 9 -12.62 9.40 -1.74
CA LEU A 9 -11.28 9.34 -2.29
C LEU A 9 -11.30 9.21 -3.81
N ARG A 10 -10.26 9.76 -4.44
CA ARG A 10 -9.91 9.48 -5.82
C ARG A 10 -8.45 9.07 -5.90
N PHE A 11 -8.07 8.40 -6.99
CA PHE A 11 -6.73 7.85 -7.19
C PHE A 11 -6.07 8.51 -8.40
N ARG A 12 -4.78 8.67 -8.32
CA ARG A 12 -3.95 9.09 -9.43
C ARG A 12 -2.54 8.53 -9.31
N ARG A 13 -1.80 8.56 -10.40
CA ARG A 13 -0.37 8.23 -10.33
C ARG A 13 0.37 9.23 -9.47
N MET A 14 1.35 8.70 -8.74
CA MET A 14 2.33 9.49 -8.01
C MET A 14 3.23 10.23 -9.00
N ARG A 15 3.69 11.41 -8.67
CA ARG A 15 4.57 12.24 -9.50
C ARG A 15 5.51 13.05 -8.63
N MET A 16 6.55 13.59 -9.23
CA MET A 16 7.59 14.33 -8.50
C MET A 16 7.04 15.58 -7.76
N ALA A 17 5.91 16.13 -8.20
CA ALA A 17 5.22 17.20 -7.50
C ALA A 17 4.68 16.78 -6.11
N ASP A 18 4.55 15.48 -5.85
CA ASP A 18 4.08 14.93 -4.58
C ASP A 18 5.23 14.69 -3.58
N LEU A 19 6.45 15.04 -3.93
CA LEU A 19 7.65 14.67 -3.19
C LEU A 19 7.62 15.08 -1.71
N ASP A 20 7.07 16.23 -1.38
CA ASP A 20 6.99 16.71 0.01
C ASP A 20 6.01 15.85 0.83
N ASP A 21 4.84 15.56 0.28
CA ASP A 21 3.83 14.69 0.91
C ASP A 21 4.33 13.23 1.02
N VAL A 22 4.97 12.71 -0.03
CA VAL A 22 5.57 11.37 -0.04
C VAL A 22 6.69 11.28 0.99
N THR A 23 7.56 12.28 1.10
CA THR A 23 8.61 12.31 2.12
C THR A 23 7.99 12.30 3.53
N ALA A 24 6.97 13.12 3.77
CA ALA A 24 6.25 13.14 5.04
C ALA A 24 5.59 11.78 5.35
N LEU A 25 5.02 11.14 4.33
CA LEU A 25 4.43 9.80 4.44
C LEU A 25 5.48 8.76 4.86
N LEU A 26 6.64 8.75 4.20
CA LEU A 26 7.73 7.82 4.50
C LEU A 26 8.33 8.02 5.89
N VAL A 27 8.45 9.28 6.35
CA VAL A 27 8.88 9.59 7.72
C VAL A 27 7.88 9.03 8.75
N ALA A 28 6.59 9.13 8.45
CA ALA A 28 5.52 8.65 9.32
C ALA A 28 5.31 7.13 9.24
N PHE A 29 5.65 6.54 8.11
CA PHE A 29 5.67 5.12 7.84
C PHE A 29 7.12 4.64 7.86
N ASP A 30 7.72 4.42 9.01
CA ASP A 30 9.01 3.75 9.09
C ASP A 30 8.79 2.22 9.17
N PRO A 31 8.98 1.47 8.07
CA PRO A 31 8.78 0.02 8.07
C PRO A 31 9.80 -0.69 8.97
N MET A 32 10.90 -0.02 9.28
CA MET A 32 12.03 -0.56 10.04
C MET A 32 12.12 0.00 11.46
N ARG A 33 11.22 0.87 11.87
CA ARG A 33 11.09 1.53 13.19
C ARG A 33 12.37 1.58 14.03
N GLY A 34 13.19 2.58 13.74
CA GLY A 34 14.39 2.85 14.53
C GLY A 34 15.59 1.96 14.22
N GLN A 35 15.51 1.09 13.21
CA GLN A 35 16.64 0.31 12.73
C GLN A 35 17.50 1.08 11.71
N ARG A 36 16.98 2.19 11.19
CA ARG A 36 17.70 3.09 10.30
C ARG A 36 17.31 4.56 10.60
N PRO A 37 18.10 5.53 10.10
CA PRO A 37 17.72 6.95 10.19
C PRO A 37 16.34 7.21 9.58
N PRO A 38 15.63 8.28 10.02
CA PRO A 38 14.38 8.71 9.41
C PRO A 38 14.52 8.87 7.89
N SER A 39 13.46 8.57 7.17
CA SER A 39 13.42 8.73 5.70
C SER A 39 13.72 10.18 5.30
N THR A 40 14.45 10.32 4.21
CA THR A 40 14.90 11.60 3.66
C THR A 40 14.12 11.96 2.39
N ARG A 41 14.34 13.18 1.88
CA ARG A 41 13.81 13.61 0.58
C ARG A 41 14.28 12.71 -0.57
N ASP A 42 15.54 12.21 -0.52
CA ASP A 42 16.06 11.28 -1.51
C ASP A 42 15.35 9.90 -1.44
N ASP A 43 14.91 9.49 -0.25
CA ASP A 43 14.04 8.30 -0.11
C ASP A 43 12.69 8.53 -0.78
N GLY A 44 12.14 9.73 -0.67
CA GLY A 44 10.91 10.14 -1.38
C GLY A 44 11.06 10.06 -2.89
N VAL A 45 12.18 10.57 -3.43
CA VAL A 45 12.49 10.46 -4.88
C VAL A 45 12.53 9.00 -5.29
N ARG A 46 13.31 8.16 -4.58
CA ARG A 46 13.42 6.72 -4.88
C ARG A 46 12.07 5.99 -4.80
N TRP A 47 11.21 6.39 -3.85
CA TRP A 47 9.86 5.84 -3.73
C TRP A 47 9.00 6.15 -4.95
N ILE A 48 8.99 7.41 -5.39
CA ILE A 48 8.25 7.84 -6.59
C ILE A 48 8.74 7.10 -7.82
N GLU A 49 10.06 7.08 -8.06
CA GLU A 49 10.66 6.36 -9.19
C GLU A 49 10.37 4.86 -9.16
N TRP A 50 10.33 4.26 -7.97
CA TRP A 50 9.96 2.86 -7.82
C TRP A 50 8.50 2.62 -8.23
N GLN A 51 7.58 3.52 -7.87
CA GLN A 51 6.18 3.41 -8.32
C GLN A 51 6.05 3.59 -9.83
N GLU A 52 6.80 4.50 -10.43
CA GLU A 52 6.84 4.65 -11.89
C GLU A 52 7.30 3.34 -12.57
N ARG A 53 8.34 2.70 -12.05
CA ARG A 53 8.80 1.40 -12.54
C ARG A 53 7.74 0.30 -12.35
N ASN A 54 7.13 0.20 -11.18
CA ASN A 54 6.06 -0.78 -10.93
C ASN A 54 4.92 -0.64 -11.94
N HIS A 55 4.49 0.59 -12.22
CA HIS A 55 3.46 0.84 -13.23
C HIS A 55 3.90 0.50 -14.65
N ALA A 56 5.17 0.67 -14.98
CA ALA A 56 5.71 0.31 -16.30
C ALA A 56 5.84 -1.20 -16.47
N ASP A 57 6.35 -1.89 -15.45
CA ASP A 57 6.71 -3.31 -15.53
C ASP A 57 5.53 -4.24 -15.28
N HIS A 58 4.61 -3.85 -14.40
CA HIS A 58 3.49 -4.69 -13.93
C HIS A 58 2.10 -4.15 -14.30
N GLY A 59 2.02 -2.90 -14.81
CA GLY A 59 0.74 -2.23 -15.06
C GLY A 59 0.06 -1.67 -13.80
N PHE A 60 0.64 -1.89 -12.62
CA PHE A 60 0.16 -1.38 -11.33
C PHE A 60 1.33 -0.91 -10.45
N GLY A 61 1.02 -0.14 -9.42
CA GLY A 61 1.92 0.36 -8.38
C GLY A 61 1.09 0.93 -7.25
N LEU A 62 1.69 1.67 -6.35
CA LEU A 62 0.95 2.48 -5.40
C LEU A 62 0.44 3.74 -6.10
N TRP A 63 -0.82 4.03 -5.94
CA TRP A 63 -1.46 5.28 -6.38
C TRP A 63 -1.55 6.24 -5.21
N VAL A 64 -1.46 7.52 -5.48
CA VAL A 64 -1.86 8.54 -4.50
C VAL A 64 -3.36 8.41 -4.28
N ALA A 65 -3.75 8.30 -3.02
CA ALA A 65 -5.12 8.49 -2.58
C ALA A 65 -5.27 9.94 -2.10
N GLU A 66 -6.16 10.68 -2.72
CA GLU A 66 -6.49 12.06 -2.32
C GLU A 66 -7.99 12.23 -2.15
N SER A 67 -8.40 13.14 -1.28
CA SER A 67 -9.81 13.52 -1.17
C SER A 67 -10.29 14.27 -2.40
N HIS A 68 -11.62 14.41 -2.57
CA HIS A 68 -12.18 15.05 -3.76
C HIS A 68 -11.81 16.53 -3.91
N ASP A 69 -11.40 17.19 -2.83
CA ASP A 69 -10.86 18.56 -2.85
C ASP A 69 -9.36 18.63 -3.21
N GLY A 70 -8.70 17.47 -3.40
CA GLY A 70 -7.29 17.37 -3.79
C GLY A 70 -6.32 17.27 -2.62
N THR A 71 -6.79 17.13 -1.38
CA THR A 71 -5.92 16.91 -0.23
C THR A 71 -5.27 15.55 -0.30
N PHE A 72 -3.94 15.47 -0.19
CA PHE A 72 -3.18 14.22 -0.14
C PHE A 72 -3.51 13.47 1.15
N VAL A 73 -4.01 12.24 1.02
CA VAL A 73 -4.38 11.37 2.14
C VAL A 73 -3.28 10.35 2.43
N GLY A 74 -2.68 9.82 1.38
CA GLY A 74 -1.64 8.82 1.45
C GLY A 74 -1.45 8.11 0.13
N ASP A 75 -0.95 6.87 0.17
CA ASP A 75 -0.91 6.00 -0.98
C ASP A 75 -1.60 4.65 -0.69
N CYS A 76 -2.12 4.05 -1.75
CA CYS A 76 -2.69 2.70 -1.71
C CYS A 76 -2.55 2.05 -3.08
N GLY A 77 -2.21 0.76 -3.12
CA GLY A 77 -2.04 0.06 -4.38
C GLY A 77 -1.39 -1.29 -4.25
N LEU A 78 -0.80 -1.75 -5.34
CA LEU A 78 -0.23 -3.07 -5.47
C LEU A 78 1.27 -2.98 -5.77
N THR A 79 2.04 -3.90 -5.18
CA THR A 79 3.45 -4.10 -5.50
C THR A 79 3.75 -5.60 -5.62
N VAL A 80 4.83 -5.95 -6.32
CA VAL A 80 5.33 -7.33 -6.31
C VAL A 80 6.40 -7.44 -5.24
N GLN A 81 6.20 -8.36 -4.31
CA GLN A 81 7.12 -8.63 -3.21
C GLN A 81 7.64 -10.06 -3.27
N ASP A 82 8.93 -10.22 -3.07
CA ASP A 82 9.50 -11.55 -2.84
C ASP A 82 9.31 -11.93 -1.36
N VAL A 83 8.63 -13.05 -1.13
CA VAL A 83 8.45 -13.59 0.20
C VAL A 83 9.12 -14.97 0.23
N GLU A 84 10.33 -15.01 0.78
CA GLU A 84 11.12 -16.24 0.92
C GLU A 84 11.32 -16.98 -0.42
N GLY A 85 11.66 -16.23 -1.49
CA GLY A 85 11.93 -16.76 -2.82
C GLY A 85 10.70 -16.94 -3.71
N THR A 86 9.53 -16.51 -3.25
CA THR A 86 8.28 -16.59 -4.02
C THR A 86 7.70 -15.20 -4.24
N PRO A 87 7.46 -14.78 -5.49
CA PRO A 87 6.83 -13.50 -5.78
C PRO A 87 5.33 -13.52 -5.44
N HIS A 88 4.87 -12.50 -4.74
CA HIS A 88 3.47 -12.27 -4.39
C HIS A 88 3.04 -10.87 -4.79
N VAL A 89 1.77 -10.71 -5.16
CA VAL A 89 1.17 -9.37 -5.30
C VAL A 89 0.70 -8.93 -3.92
N GLU A 90 1.35 -7.87 -3.42
CA GLU A 90 1.05 -7.28 -2.12
C GLU A 90 0.13 -6.07 -2.29
N ILE A 91 -0.88 -5.94 -1.43
CA ILE A 91 -1.63 -4.71 -1.25
C ILE A 91 -0.98 -3.88 -0.16
N GLY A 92 -0.57 -2.65 -0.51
CA GLY A 92 -0.02 -1.66 0.40
C GLY A 92 -0.98 -0.49 0.61
N TYR A 93 -1.00 0.04 1.83
CA TYR A 93 -1.78 1.23 2.19
C TYR A 93 -1.07 2.01 3.29
N HIS A 94 -0.74 3.25 3.00
CA HIS A 94 -0.03 4.14 3.93
C HIS A 94 -0.75 5.48 3.99
N LEU A 95 -0.98 6.00 5.19
CA LEU A 95 -1.68 7.26 5.40
C LEU A 95 -0.84 8.23 6.20
N LEU A 96 -0.92 9.51 5.84
CA LEU A 96 -0.43 10.57 6.70
C LEU A 96 -1.06 10.47 8.09
N PRO A 97 -0.33 10.78 9.17
CA PRO A 97 -0.83 10.65 10.53
C PRO A 97 -2.17 11.34 10.78
N ALA A 98 -2.36 12.54 10.22
CA ALA A 98 -3.59 13.31 10.35
C ALA A 98 -4.80 12.65 9.65
N MET A 99 -4.56 11.74 8.70
CA MET A 99 -5.60 11.06 7.92
C MET A 99 -5.97 9.67 8.49
N ARG A 100 -5.28 9.25 9.55
CA ARG A 100 -5.55 7.95 10.21
C ARG A 100 -6.80 8.02 11.07
N GLY A 101 -7.41 6.86 11.32
CA GLY A 101 -8.58 6.75 12.19
C GLY A 101 -9.93 7.10 11.52
N HIS A 102 -9.93 7.54 10.28
CA HIS A 102 -11.14 7.95 9.54
C HIS A 102 -11.68 6.88 8.58
N GLY A 103 -11.06 5.70 8.53
CA GLY A 103 -11.48 4.61 7.64
C GLY A 103 -10.92 4.66 6.23
N TYR A 104 -10.14 5.69 5.87
CA TYR A 104 -9.60 5.88 4.52
C TYR A 104 -8.77 4.70 4.01
N ALA A 105 -7.94 4.08 4.87
CA ALA A 105 -7.14 2.92 4.44
C ALA A 105 -8.00 1.75 3.98
N THR A 106 -9.08 1.44 4.71
CA THR A 106 -10.01 0.37 4.32
C THR A 106 -10.77 0.74 3.06
N GLU A 107 -11.25 1.98 2.95
CA GLU A 107 -11.98 2.47 1.78
C GLU A 107 -11.12 2.42 0.51
N ALA A 108 -9.89 2.94 0.58
CA ALA A 108 -8.95 2.90 -0.53
C ALA A 108 -8.60 1.46 -0.93
N ALA A 109 -8.30 0.61 0.05
CA ALA A 109 -7.89 -0.76 -0.20
C ALA A 109 -9.01 -1.62 -0.80
N LEU A 110 -10.27 -1.40 -0.46
CA LEU A 110 -11.42 -2.08 -1.09
C LEU A 110 -11.47 -1.77 -2.59
N SER A 111 -11.39 -0.48 -2.99
CA SER A 111 -11.35 -0.10 -4.40
C SER A 111 -10.15 -0.71 -5.14
N VAL A 112 -8.99 -0.81 -4.49
CA VAL A 112 -7.80 -1.47 -5.06
C VAL A 112 -8.01 -2.98 -5.19
N CYS A 113 -8.67 -3.65 -4.23
CA CYS A 113 -9.03 -5.07 -4.35
C CYS A 113 -9.95 -5.33 -5.54
N ASP A 114 -10.98 -4.49 -5.74
CA ASP A 114 -11.89 -4.58 -6.88
C ASP A 114 -11.13 -4.38 -8.20
N TRP A 115 -10.24 -3.40 -8.24
CA TRP A 115 -9.36 -3.18 -9.38
C TRP A 115 -8.49 -4.40 -9.67
N ALA A 116 -7.88 -5.00 -8.65
CA ALA A 116 -7.02 -6.18 -8.77
C ALA A 116 -7.78 -7.38 -9.33
N ALA A 117 -8.99 -7.66 -8.82
CA ALA A 117 -9.86 -8.72 -9.30
C ALA A 117 -10.23 -8.53 -10.78
N ALA A 118 -10.59 -7.31 -11.17
CA ALA A 118 -10.94 -6.97 -12.56
C ALA A 118 -9.74 -7.06 -13.52
N HIS A 119 -8.50 -6.97 -13.01
CA HIS A 119 -7.26 -7.04 -13.81
C HIS A 119 -6.53 -8.37 -13.69
N GLY A 120 -7.20 -9.42 -13.21
CA GLY A 120 -6.69 -10.80 -13.25
C GLY A 120 -5.72 -11.17 -12.15
N VAL A 121 -5.69 -10.42 -11.07
CA VAL A 121 -4.99 -10.84 -9.84
C VAL A 121 -5.90 -11.80 -9.09
N ASP A 122 -5.45 -13.03 -8.90
CA ASP A 122 -6.26 -14.08 -8.25
C ASP A 122 -6.00 -14.19 -6.74
N HIS A 123 -4.86 -13.69 -6.26
CA HIS A 123 -4.48 -13.74 -4.86
C HIS A 123 -3.71 -12.49 -4.46
N LEU A 124 -4.07 -11.91 -3.33
CA LEU A 124 -3.37 -10.78 -2.70
C LEU A 124 -2.78 -11.20 -1.37
N VAL A 125 -1.60 -10.67 -1.06
CA VAL A 125 -1.05 -10.71 0.29
C VAL A 125 -0.96 -9.29 0.87
N ALA A 126 -0.88 -9.18 2.19
CA ALA A 126 -0.43 -7.99 2.90
C ALA A 126 0.61 -8.42 3.93
N LEU A 127 1.77 -7.78 3.89
CA LEU A 127 2.90 -8.07 4.78
C LEU A 127 2.83 -7.13 5.97
N VAL A 128 2.37 -7.62 7.10
CA VAL A 128 2.07 -6.77 8.26
C VAL A 128 2.93 -7.19 9.44
N ARG A 129 3.65 -6.25 10.02
CA ARG A 129 4.43 -6.54 11.25
C ARG A 129 3.50 -7.00 12.38
N PRO A 130 3.96 -7.95 13.23
CA PRO A 130 3.15 -8.48 14.33
C PRO A 130 2.69 -7.42 15.34
N ASP A 131 3.43 -6.33 15.48
CA ASP A 131 3.10 -5.21 16.39
C ASP A 131 2.24 -4.11 15.73
N ASN A 132 1.95 -4.19 14.41
CA ASN A 132 1.15 -3.21 13.69
C ASN A 132 -0.35 -3.55 13.72
N ALA A 133 -0.97 -3.44 14.90
CA ALA A 133 -2.38 -3.73 15.06
C ALA A 133 -3.32 -2.89 14.17
N PRO A 134 -3.06 -1.60 13.87
CA PRO A 134 -3.89 -0.85 12.92
C PRO A 134 -3.93 -1.48 11.53
N SER A 135 -2.77 -1.85 10.95
CA SER A 135 -2.71 -2.48 9.63
C SER A 135 -3.37 -3.85 9.61
N GLN A 136 -3.19 -4.65 10.68
CA GLN A 136 -3.89 -5.94 10.81
C GLN A 136 -5.41 -5.78 10.81
N ARG A 137 -5.95 -4.71 11.44
CA ARG A 137 -7.39 -4.44 11.41
C ARG A 137 -7.88 -4.10 10.00
N VAL A 138 -7.09 -3.36 9.22
CA VAL A 138 -7.42 -3.09 7.81
C VAL A 138 -7.43 -4.40 7.03
N ALA A 139 -6.37 -5.20 7.09
CA ALA A 139 -6.30 -6.50 6.40
C ALA A 139 -7.51 -7.39 6.71
N ARG A 140 -7.89 -7.52 7.99
CA ARG A 140 -9.08 -8.30 8.38
C ARG A 140 -10.39 -7.72 7.84
N ARG A 141 -10.53 -6.40 7.75
CA ARG A 141 -11.72 -5.75 7.16
C ARG A 141 -11.83 -5.96 5.66
N LEU A 142 -10.72 -6.20 4.97
CA LEU A 142 -10.69 -6.61 3.57
C LEU A 142 -11.09 -8.09 3.39
N GLY A 143 -11.22 -8.86 4.48
CA GLY A 143 -11.48 -10.30 4.42
C GLY A 143 -10.21 -11.15 4.34
N MET A 144 -9.04 -10.57 4.58
CA MET A 144 -7.77 -11.29 4.59
C MET A 144 -7.59 -12.08 5.90
N GLU A 145 -7.00 -13.25 5.81
CA GLU A 145 -6.64 -14.11 6.95
C GLU A 145 -5.12 -14.30 7.02
N VAL A 146 -4.60 -14.55 8.21
CA VAL A 146 -3.18 -14.87 8.38
C VAL A 146 -2.92 -16.26 7.81
N GLU A 147 -2.13 -16.35 6.74
CA GLU A 147 -1.74 -17.62 6.14
C GLU A 147 -0.49 -18.20 6.81
N ARG A 148 0.47 -17.36 7.15
CA ARG A 148 1.73 -17.73 7.80
C ARG A 148 2.50 -16.54 8.34
N THR A 149 3.59 -16.80 9.03
CA THR A 149 4.64 -15.82 9.33
C THR A 149 5.79 -16.02 8.34
N ALA A 150 6.43 -14.94 7.93
CA ALA A 150 7.60 -14.96 7.07
C ALA A 150 8.63 -13.92 7.53
N HIS A 151 9.90 -14.12 7.16
CA HIS A 151 10.94 -13.13 7.40
C HIS A 151 11.13 -12.28 6.13
N VAL A 152 10.71 -11.03 6.17
CA VAL A 152 10.77 -10.11 5.02
C VAL A 152 11.31 -8.75 5.46
N HIS A 153 12.05 -8.08 4.58
CA HIS A 153 12.62 -6.74 4.84
C HIS A 153 13.40 -6.62 6.15
N GLY A 154 14.08 -7.72 6.56
CA GLY A 154 14.89 -7.73 7.78
C GLY A 154 14.11 -7.90 9.08
N GLY A 155 12.86 -8.33 9.04
CA GLY A 155 12.04 -8.60 10.20
C GLY A 155 10.93 -9.61 9.96
N ASP A 156 10.27 -10.02 11.03
CA ASP A 156 9.13 -10.93 10.94
C ASP A 156 7.86 -10.18 10.52
N ALA A 157 7.10 -10.78 9.63
CA ALA A 157 5.81 -10.30 9.18
C ALA A 157 4.75 -11.41 9.24
N LEU A 158 3.54 -11.03 9.59
CA LEU A 158 2.35 -11.83 9.32
C LEU A 158 2.01 -11.67 7.83
N VAL A 159 1.95 -12.76 7.13
CA VAL A 159 1.46 -12.80 5.75
C VAL A 159 -0.04 -13.00 5.80
N PHE A 160 -0.78 -11.91 5.62
CA PHE A 160 -2.21 -11.97 5.38
C PHE A 160 -2.44 -12.32 3.92
N GLY A 161 -3.41 -13.16 3.62
CA GLY A 161 -3.75 -13.51 2.25
C GLY A 161 -5.25 -13.56 2.01
N MET A 162 -5.65 -13.37 0.75
CA MET A 162 -7.02 -13.57 0.29
C MET A 162 -7.05 -13.92 -1.19
N ARG A 163 -7.98 -14.80 -1.58
CA ARG A 163 -8.30 -15.04 -2.98
C ARG A 163 -9.32 -14.01 -3.45
N LEU A 164 -9.07 -13.45 -4.61
CA LEU A 164 -10.01 -12.54 -5.26
C LEU A 164 -10.94 -13.35 -6.18
N VAL A 165 -12.23 -13.01 -6.12
CA VAL A 165 -13.23 -13.57 -7.04
C VAL A 165 -13.39 -12.57 -8.18
N ARG A 166 -13.21 -13.03 -9.40
CA ARG A 166 -13.45 -12.19 -10.58
C ARG A 166 -14.95 -11.84 -10.66
N PRO A 167 -15.28 -10.60 -10.97
CA PRO A 167 -16.66 -10.16 -11.16
C PRO A 167 -17.33 -10.84 -12.36
#